data_509e4e3326004e0f77efe4fb902c70ab
#
_entry.id   509e4e3326004e0f77efe4fb902c70ab
#
_cell.length_a   1.000
_cell.length_b   1.000
_cell.length_c   1.000
_cell.angle_alpha   90.00
_cell.angle_beta   90.00
_cell.angle_gamma   90.00
#
_symmetry.space_group_name_H-M   'P 1'
#
loop_
_entity.id
_entity.type
_entity.pdbx_description
1 polymer ?
#
loop_
_entity_poly.entity_id
_entity_poly.type
_entity_poly.pdbx_seq_one_letter_code
_entity_poly.pdbx_strand_id
1 'polypeptide(L)'
;MILFPAIDLKEGLAVRLQQGDMARATVFNRDPALQAHAFETQGFEYLHVVDLDGAFAGTSRNVSAIERILETVVMPVQLGGGIRDMAAVESWLGKGVNRVIIGTAAVRDPVFVKEAARRFPGRVAVGLDARDGKVAVQGWAETSELSVLDIARRFEDAGVAAIIYTDIARDGLLTGLNLDATVALADAVSIPVIASGGLASLDDVRALLAPRAKKLAGAIAGRALYDGRLDPTAALALIRSARAAA
;
A
#
# COMPACT_ATOMS: atom_id res chain seq x y z
N MET A 1 -5.40 -12.87 6.46
CA MET A 1 -5.09 -11.42 6.37
C MET A 1 -3.59 -11.21 6.49
N ILE A 2 -2.99 -10.31 5.72
CA ILE A 2 -1.56 -9.92 5.78
C ILE A 2 -1.44 -8.52 6.38
N LEU A 3 -0.46 -8.30 7.27
CA LEU A 3 -0.08 -6.97 7.74
C LEU A 3 1.20 -6.55 7.00
N PHE A 4 1.10 -5.45 6.25
CA PHE A 4 2.19 -4.90 5.44
C PHE A 4 2.84 -3.73 6.19
N PRO A 5 4.09 -3.83 6.67
CA PRO A 5 4.82 -2.65 7.10
C PRO A 5 5.13 -1.78 5.89
N ALA A 6 5.08 -0.46 6.06
CA ALA A 6 5.27 0.48 4.98
C ALA A 6 6.58 1.27 5.11
N ILE A 7 7.31 1.39 4.00
CA ILE A 7 8.44 2.30 3.83
C ILE A 7 8.09 3.30 2.72
N ASP A 8 7.99 4.57 3.08
CA ASP A 8 7.89 5.66 2.12
C ASP A 8 9.29 6.21 1.89
N LEU A 9 9.66 6.36 0.62
CA LEU A 9 10.96 6.85 0.18
C LEU A 9 10.87 8.29 -0.30
N LYS A 10 11.70 9.15 0.30
CA LYS A 10 11.91 10.52 -0.15
C LYS A 10 13.40 10.84 -0.09
N GLU A 11 13.96 11.28 -1.21
CA GLU A 11 15.40 11.64 -1.32
C GLU A 11 16.33 10.51 -0.82
N GLY A 12 15.97 9.24 -1.08
CA GLY A 12 16.71 8.05 -0.65
C GLY A 12 16.52 7.65 0.81
N LEU A 13 15.69 8.36 1.57
CA LEU A 13 15.47 8.14 3.01
C LEU A 13 14.12 7.49 3.27
N ALA A 14 14.01 6.71 4.35
CA ALA A 14 12.73 6.20 4.85
C ALA A 14 12.04 7.28 5.70
N VAL A 15 10.89 7.74 5.22
CA VAL A 15 10.13 8.84 5.83
C VAL A 15 8.68 8.45 6.11
N ARG A 16 7.98 9.29 6.88
CA ARG A 16 6.52 9.28 6.96
C ARG A 16 5.99 10.69 6.81
N LEU A 17 4.95 10.83 5.99
CA LEU A 17 4.24 12.10 5.81
C LEU A 17 3.06 12.20 6.79
N GLN A 18 2.53 13.39 6.96
CA GLN A 18 1.23 13.65 7.57
C GLN A 18 0.26 14.04 6.47
N GLN A 19 -0.76 13.21 6.22
CA GLN A 19 -1.77 13.42 5.17
C GLN A 19 -1.16 13.69 3.77
N GLY A 20 -0.01 13.07 3.47
CA GLY A 20 0.68 13.20 2.19
C GLY A 20 1.45 14.51 1.97
N ASP A 21 1.54 15.37 2.97
CA ASP A 21 2.25 16.66 2.85
C ASP A 21 3.77 16.43 2.82
N MET A 22 4.38 16.64 1.66
CA MET A 22 5.83 16.50 1.44
C MET A 22 6.67 17.45 2.30
N ALA A 23 6.13 18.59 2.70
CA ALA A 23 6.83 19.54 3.58
C ALA A 23 6.82 19.05 5.05
N ARG A 24 5.93 18.14 5.41
CA ARG A 24 5.79 17.56 6.75
C ARG A 24 6.32 16.14 6.82
N ALA A 25 7.41 15.87 6.12
CA ALA A 25 8.11 14.60 6.15
C ALA A 25 8.94 14.48 7.44
N THR A 26 8.78 13.36 8.14
CA THR A 26 9.65 12.97 9.26
C THR A 26 10.55 11.83 8.79
N VAL A 27 11.86 11.98 8.91
CA VAL A 27 12.84 10.93 8.62
C VAL A 27 12.90 9.97 9.81
N PHE A 28 12.63 8.69 9.57
CA PHE A 28 12.72 7.65 10.59
C PHE A 28 13.96 6.77 10.42
N ASN A 29 14.42 6.57 9.19
CA ASN A 29 15.65 5.83 8.96
C ASN A 29 16.39 6.41 7.75
N ARG A 30 17.70 6.60 7.90
CA ARG A 30 18.57 7.07 6.80
C ARG A 30 18.95 5.96 5.84
N ASP A 31 18.77 4.70 6.24
CA ASP A 31 18.99 3.52 5.41
C ASP A 31 17.70 2.70 5.29
N PRO A 32 16.93 2.85 4.19
CA PRO A 32 15.69 2.11 3.97
C PRO A 32 15.87 0.59 3.91
N ALA A 33 17.06 0.11 3.48
CA ALA A 33 17.35 -1.33 3.43
C ALA A 33 17.48 -1.92 4.82
N LEU A 34 18.13 -1.23 5.75
CA LEU A 34 18.16 -1.64 7.16
C LEU A 34 16.77 -1.63 7.79
N GLN A 35 15.93 -0.66 7.42
CA GLN A 35 14.54 -0.64 7.88
C GLN A 35 13.74 -1.83 7.36
N ALA A 36 13.91 -2.19 6.10
CA ALA A 36 13.26 -3.35 5.50
C ALA A 36 13.71 -4.66 6.18
N HIS A 37 15.02 -4.80 6.44
CA HIS A 37 15.58 -5.95 7.17
C HIS A 37 15.05 -6.06 8.60
N ALA A 38 14.88 -4.92 9.29
CA ALA A 38 14.29 -4.91 10.62
C ALA A 38 12.85 -5.43 10.60
N PHE A 39 12.03 -5.04 9.62
CA PHE A 39 10.68 -5.56 9.46
C PHE A 39 10.66 -7.06 9.14
N GLU A 40 11.55 -7.53 8.26
CA GLU A 40 11.70 -8.96 7.97
C GLU A 40 12.07 -9.76 9.23
N THR A 41 13.03 -9.27 10.01
CA THR A 41 13.45 -9.90 11.27
C THR A 41 12.33 -9.95 12.32
N GLN A 42 11.44 -8.97 12.32
CA GLN A 42 10.23 -8.95 13.17
C GLN A 42 9.19 -9.99 12.73
N GLY A 43 9.34 -10.58 11.54
CA GLY A 43 8.47 -11.65 11.03
C GLY A 43 7.31 -11.17 10.16
N PHE A 44 7.40 -9.99 9.58
CA PHE A 44 6.47 -9.57 8.54
C PHE A 44 6.65 -10.40 7.26
N GLU A 45 5.54 -10.68 6.59
CA GLU A 45 5.50 -11.61 5.45
C GLU A 45 5.53 -10.89 4.08
N TYR A 46 5.38 -9.56 4.05
CA TYR A 46 5.31 -8.78 2.83
C TYR A 46 5.59 -7.31 3.13
N LEU A 47 6.39 -6.64 2.30
CA LEU A 47 6.74 -5.22 2.47
C LEU A 47 5.97 -4.33 1.48
N HIS A 48 5.47 -3.20 1.95
CA HIS A 48 4.91 -2.14 1.13
C HIS A 48 5.91 -0.97 1.01
N VAL A 49 6.28 -0.61 -0.22
CA VAL A 49 7.22 0.48 -0.51
C VAL A 49 6.56 1.50 -1.42
N VAL A 50 6.74 2.79 -1.12
CA VAL A 50 6.27 3.89 -1.97
C VAL A 50 7.43 4.83 -2.30
N ASP A 51 7.70 5.01 -3.59
CA ASP A 51 8.57 6.07 -4.09
C ASP A 51 7.77 7.38 -4.16
N LEU A 52 7.84 8.19 -3.09
CA LEU A 52 7.09 9.45 -2.99
C LEU A 52 7.53 10.44 -4.07
N ASP A 53 8.84 10.59 -4.26
CA ASP A 53 9.37 11.50 -5.30
C ASP A 53 8.93 11.05 -6.69
N GLY A 54 8.89 9.73 -6.91
CA GLY A 54 8.37 9.13 -8.15
C GLY A 54 6.87 9.36 -8.35
N ALA A 55 6.08 9.32 -7.30
CA ALA A 55 4.64 9.57 -7.38
C ALA A 55 4.34 10.98 -7.92
N PHE A 56 5.10 11.99 -7.49
CA PHE A 56 5.00 13.36 -7.99
C PHE A 56 5.63 13.53 -9.38
N ALA A 57 6.85 13.01 -9.58
CA ALA A 57 7.56 13.14 -10.84
C ALA A 57 6.95 12.34 -12.01
N GLY A 58 6.17 11.29 -11.70
CA GLY A 58 5.59 10.38 -12.68
C GLY A 58 6.55 9.33 -13.23
N THR A 59 7.74 9.26 -12.66
CA THR A 59 8.78 8.25 -12.96
C THR A 59 9.59 8.03 -11.70
N SER A 60 10.09 6.81 -11.50
CA SER A 60 10.85 6.45 -10.28
C SER A 60 12.04 7.37 -10.05
N ARG A 61 12.24 7.76 -8.80
CA ARG A 61 13.32 8.64 -8.35
C ARG A 61 14.24 7.99 -7.33
N ASN A 62 13.73 7.09 -6.50
CA ASN A 62 14.47 6.42 -5.44
C ASN A 62 14.99 5.03 -5.88
N VAL A 63 15.38 4.88 -7.15
CA VAL A 63 15.74 3.58 -7.75
C VAL A 63 16.80 2.85 -6.93
N SER A 64 17.92 3.50 -6.57
CA SER A 64 19.01 2.87 -5.82
C SER A 64 18.59 2.43 -4.42
N ALA A 65 17.72 3.18 -3.74
CA ALA A 65 17.20 2.79 -2.43
C ALA A 65 16.30 1.56 -2.53
N ILE A 66 15.45 1.49 -3.57
CA ILE A 66 14.56 0.36 -3.82
C ILE A 66 15.38 -0.90 -4.17
N GLU A 67 16.39 -0.79 -5.04
CA GLU A 67 17.27 -1.90 -5.40
C GLU A 67 18.00 -2.46 -4.17
N ARG A 68 18.54 -1.59 -3.30
CA ARG A 68 19.16 -2.01 -2.04
C ARG A 68 18.17 -2.72 -1.10
N ILE A 69 16.90 -2.28 -1.04
CA ILE A 69 15.86 -3.01 -0.29
C ILE A 69 15.70 -4.42 -0.86
N LEU A 70 15.54 -4.54 -2.18
CA LEU A 70 15.34 -5.83 -2.86
C LEU A 70 16.53 -6.79 -2.69
N GLU A 71 17.75 -6.26 -2.62
CA GLU A 71 18.98 -7.05 -2.36
C GLU A 71 19.10 -7.50 -0.90
N THR A 72 18.43 -6.79 0.03
CA THR A 72 18.62 -7.00 1.48
C THR A 72 17.59 -7.96 2.07
N VAL A 73 16.35 -8.01 1.53
CA VAL A 73 15.27 -8.83 2.07
C VAL A 73 14.84 -9.92 1.10
N VAL A 74 14.39 -11.07 1.64
CA VAL A 74 13.79 -12.15 0.85
C VAL A 74 12.26 -12.09 0.89
N MET A 75 11.67 -11.34 1.83
CA MET A 75 10.24 -11.16 1.86
C MET A 75 9.76 -10.41 0.61
N PRO A 76 8.61 -10.79 0.00
CA PRO A 76 8.10 -10.14 -1.18
C PRO A 76 7.81 -8.65 -0.94
N VAL A 77 8.10 -7.83 -1.96
CA VAL A 77 7.94 -6.38 -1.93
C VAL A 77 6.87 -5.95 -2.93
N GLN A 78 5.91 -5.14 -2.49
CA GLN A 78 5.05 -4.37 -3.39
C GLN A 78 5.50 -2.93 -3.45
N LEU A 79 5.56 -2.37 -4.66
CA LEU A 79 6.10 -1.05 -4.93
C LEU A 79 5.08 -0.16 -5.63
N GLY A 80 4.84 1.02 -5.07
CA GLY A 80 4.11 2.12 -5.71
C GLY A 80 4.97 3.36 -5.90
N GLY A 81 4.43 4.33 -6.65
CA GLY A 81 5.10 5.61 -6.93
C GLY A 81 5.76 5.66 -8.31
N GLY A 82 5.24 6.52 -9.21
CA GLY A 82 5.82 6.78 -10.51
C GLY A 82 5.64 5.72 -11.60
N ILE A 83 4.84 4.67 -11.35
CA ILE A 83 4.58 3.59 -12.33
C ILE A 83 3.38 4.00 -13.20
N ARG A 84 3.65 4.41 -14.45
CA ARG A 84 2.64 4.99 -15.35
C ARG A 84 2.58 4.35 -16.73
N ASP A 85 3.48 3.43 -17.05
CA ASP A 85 3.55 2.73 -18.35
C ASP A 85 4.04 1.30 -18.20
N MET A 86 3.93 0.53 -19.28
CA MET A 86 4.32 -0.88 -19.33
C MET A 86 5.82 -1.08 -19.13
N ALA A 87 6.65 -0.16 -19.61
CA ALA A 87 8.11 -0.26 -19.47
C ALA A 87 8.52 -0.16 -17.99
N ALA A 88 7.86 0.73 -17.21
CA ALA A 88 8.08 0.83 -15.77
C ALA A 88 7.63 -0.45 -15.03
N VAL A 89 6.48 -1.03 -15.41
CA VAL A 89 6.00 -2.31 -14.86
C VAL A 89 7.02 -3.41 -15.11
N GLU A 90 7.45 -3.60 -16.36
CA GLU A 90 8.43 -4.62 -16.77
C GLU A 90 9.76 -4.44 -16.04
N SER A 91 10.24 -3.21 -15.98
CA SER A 91 11.50 -2.88 -15.32
C SER A 91 11.48 -3.27 -13.84
N TRP A 92 10.46 -2.87 -13.08
CA TRP A 92 10.38 -3.18 -11.66
C TRP A 92 10.15 -4.65 -11.36
N LEU A 93 9.28 -5.31 -12.13
CA LEU A 93 9.07 -6.75 -12.01
C LEU A 93 10.34 -7.55 -12.36
N GLY A 94 11.09 -7.08 -13.37
CA GLY A 94 12.39 -7.66 -13.76
C GLY A 94 13.49 -7.48 -12.72
N LYS A 95 13.44 -6.41 -11.92
CA LYS A 95 14.36 -6.14 -10.80
C LYS A 95 14.01 -6.92 -9.53
N GLY A 96 12.92 -7.68 -9.50
CA GLY A 96 12.55 -8.51 -8.34
C GLY A 96 11.41 -7.96 -7.48
N VAL A 97 10.82 -6.80 -7.81
CA VAL A 97 9.57 -6.37 -7.17
C VAL A 97 8.52 -7.46 -7.38
N ASN A 98 7.90 -7.93 -6.31
CA ASN A 98 6.88 -8.99 -6.40
C ASN A 98 5.57 -8.48 -7.01
N ARG A 99 5.13 -7.28 -6.64
CA ARG A 99 3.88 -6.66 -7.12
C ARG A 99 4.05 -5.15 -7.30
N VAL A 100 3.67 -4.62 -8.45
CA VAL A 100 3.61 -3.18 -8.70
C VAL A 100 2.25 -2.63 -8.33
N ILE A 101 2.21 -1.37 -7.86
CA ILE A 101 0.98 -0.66 -7.48
C ILE A 101 0.84 0.53 -8.42
N ILE A 102 -0.28 0.55 -9.16
CA ILE A 102 -0.59 1.60 -10.12
C ILE A 102 -1.71 2.48 -9.53
N GLY A 103 -1.39 3.74 -9.22
CA GLY A 103 -2.35 4.71 -8.67
C GLY A 103 -2.92 5.61 -9.76
N THR A 104 -2.33 6.77 -9.99
CA THR A 104 -2.82 7.81 -10.94
C THR A 104 -3.18 7.26 -12.33
N ALA A 105 -2.38 6.34 -12.87
CA ALA A 105 -2.67 5.73 -14.17
C ALA A 105 -3.93 4.85 -14.16
N ALA A 106 -4.32 4.28 -13.03
CA ALA A 106 -5.57 3.52 -12.90
C ALA A 106 -6.82 4.39 -13.16
N VAL A 107 -6.72 5.67 -12.86
CA VAL A 107 -7.80 6.65 -13.15
C VAL A 107 -7.71 7.16 -14.59
N ARG A 108 -6.50 7.48 -15.07
CA ARG A 108 -6.27 8.15 -16.36
C ARG A 108 -6.22 7.21 -17.56
N ASP A 109 -5.66 6.02 -17.38
CA ASP A 109 -5.52 5.00 -18.41
C ASP A 109 -5.83 3.59 -17.85
N PRO A 110 -7.12 3.28 -17.62
CA PRO A 110 -7.50 1.96 -17.13
C PRO A 110 -7.21 0.83 -18.13
N VAL A 111 -7.07 1.13 -19.42
CA VAL A 111 -6.74 0.14 -20.46
C VAL A 111 -5.33 -0.40 -20.23
N PHE A 112 -4.36 0.47 -20.04
CA PHE A 112 -2.99 0.11 -19.68
C PHE A 112 -2.95 -0.81 -18.45
N VAL A 113 -3.69 -0.47 -17.38
CA VAL A 113 -3.69 -1.27 -16.15
C VAL A 113 -4.25 -2.67 -16.37
N LYS A 114 -5.33 -2.79 -17.15
CA LYS A 114 -5.90 -4.09 -17.52
C LYS A 114 -4.93 -4.93 -18.34
N GLU A 115 -4.23 -4.31 -19.28
CA GLU A 115 -3.20 -4.98 -20.07
C GLU A 115 -2.05 -5.46 -19.20
N ALA A 116 -1.53 -4.61 -18.30
CA ALA A 116 -0.48 -4.96 -17.37
C ALA A 116 -0.89 -6.13 -16.45
N ALA A 117 -2.13 -6.11 -15.92
CA ALA A 117 -2.63 -7.16 -15.06
C ALA A 117 -2.78 -8.51 -15.80
N ARG A 118 -3.20 -8.50 -17.08
CA ARG A 118 -3.27 -9.70 -17.90
C ARG A 118 -1.89 -10.26 -18.26
N ARG A 119 -0.94 -9.37 -18.55
CA ARG A 119 0.43 -9.76 -18.92
C ARG A 119 1.23 -10.26 -17.72
N PHE A 120 0.96 -9.76 -16.53
CA PHE A 120 1.63 -10.12 -15.27
C PHE A 120 0.61 -10.56 -14.20
N PRO A 121 -0.02 -11.75 -14.36
CA PRO A 121 -1.05 -12.22 -13.45
C PRO A 121 -0.56 -12.27 -11.99
N GLY A 122 -1.37 -11.73 -11.07
CA GLY A 122 -1.04 -11.69 -9.63
C GLY A 122 0.00 -10.64 -9.23
N ARG A 123 0.56 -9.87 -10.20
CA ARG A 123 1.68 -8.96 -9.93
C ARG A 123 1.34 -7.48 -10.13
N VAL A 124 0.09 -7.14 -10.38
CA VAL A 124 -0.38 -5.75 -10.54
C VAL A 124 -1.49 -5.49 -9.54
N ALA A 125 -1.31 -4.49 -8.68
CA ALA A 125 -2.33 -3.96 -7.80
C ALA A 125 -2.72 -2.54 -8.22
N VAL A 126 -3.91 -2.11 -7.83
CA VAL A 126 -4.40 -0.75 -8.03
C VAL A 126 -4.43 -0.01 -6.70
N GLY A 127 -3.81 1.18 -6.65
CA GLY A 127 -3.90 2.09 -5.52
C GLY A 127 -5.06 3.08 -5.72
N LEU A 128 -6.00 3.11 -4.79
CA LEU A 128 -7.12 4.05 -4.75
C LEU A 128 -7.05 4.85 -3.46
N ASP A 129 -6.41 6.00 -3.55
CA ASP A 129 -6.29 6.92 -2.44
C ASP A 129 -7.49 7.88 -2.48
N ALA A 130 -8.22 7.98 -1.39
CA ALA A 130 -9.49 8.68 -1.37
C ALA A 130 -9.56 9.80 -0.33
N ARG A 131 -10.25 10.87 -0.72
CA ARG A 131 -10.71 11.92 0.18
C ARG A 131 -12.21 12.04 0.02
N ASP A 132 -12.95 11.84 1.12
CA ASP A 132 -14.42 11.88 1.13
C ASP A 132 -15.07 10.97 0.06
N GLY A 133 -14.51 9.77 -0.14
CA GLY A 133 -15.00 8.77 -1.09
C GLY A 133 -14.66 9.03 -2.56
N LYS A 134 -13.97 10.13 -2.89
CA LYS A 134 -13.49 10.48 -4.23
C LYS A 134 -12.01 10.17 -4.38
N VAL A 135 -11.61 9.63 -5.53
CA VAL A 135 -10.22 9.23 -5.79
C VAL A 135 -9.33 10.44 -6.02
N ALA A 136 -8.21 10.50 -5.29
CA ALA A 136 -7.15 11.48 -5.50
C ALA A 136 -6.09 10.92 -6.45
N VAL A 137 -5.43 11.82 -7.19
CA VAL A 137 -4.39 11.52 -8.18
C VAL A 137 -3.19 12.45 -8.01
N GLN A 138 -2.07 12.16 -8.72
CA GLN A 138 -0.84 12.97 -8.71
C GLN A 138 -0.24 13.15 -7.30
N GLY A 139 -0.08 12.06 -6.55
CA GLY A 139 0.46 12.17 -5.18
C GLY A 139 -0.48 12.96 -4.25
N TRP A 140 -1.81 12.84 -4.47
CA TRP A 140 -2.89 13.48 -3.72
C TRP A 140 -3.06 15.00 -3.97
N ALA A 141 -2.37 15.55 -4.96
CA ALA A 141 -2.46 16.97 -5.32
C ALA A 141 -3.83 17.36 -5.93
N GLU A 142 -4.50 16.41 -6.58
CA GLU A 142 -5.81 16.60 -7.20
C GLU A 142 -6.80 15.56 -6.69
N THR A 143 -8.03 15.95 -6.42
CA THR A 143 -9.15 15.04 -6.16
C THR A 143 -10.03 14.99 -7.39
N SER A 144 -10.27 13.79 -7.93
CA SER A 144 -11.18 13.59 -9.06
C SER A 144 -12.64 13.59 -8.60
N GLU A 145 -13.57 13.74 -9.55
CA GLU A 145 -15.00 13.56 -9.25
C GLU A 145 -15.44 12.08 -9.22
N LEU A 146 -14.53 11.15 -9.48
CA LEU A 146 -14.82 9.73 -9.59
C LEU A 146 -14.84 9.07 -8.21
N SER A 147 -15.86 8.26 -7.94
CA SER A 147 -15.94 7.50 -6.71
C SER A 147 -14.95 6.32 -6.72
N VAL A 148 -14.48 5.95 -5.53
CA VAL A 148 -13.63 4.75 -5.34
C VAL A 148 -14.29 3.51 -5.92
N LEU A 149 -15.59 3.33 -5.69
CA LEU A 149 -16.32 2.16 -6.15
C LEU A 149 -16.40 2.09 -7.68
N ASP A 150 -16.66 3.23 -8.35
CA ASP A 150 -16.72 3.26 -9.80
C ASP A 150 -15.39 2.91 -10.46
N ILE A 151 -14.28 3.40 -9.87
CA ILE A 151 -12.94 3.03 -10.36
C ILE A 151 -12.63 1.57 -10.06
N ALA A 152 -12.91 1.08 -8.85
CA ALA A 152 -12.67 -0.32 -8.47
C ALA A 152 -13.39 -1.30 -9.42
N ARG A 153 -14.65 -1.03 -9.74
CA ARG A 153 -15.47 -1.84 -10.66
C ARG A 153 -14.93 -1.91 -12.09
N ARG A 154 -14.16 -0.90 -12.53
CA ARG A 154 -13.52 -0.94 -13.87
C ARG A 154 -12.51 -2.08 -14.01
N PHE A 155 -11.98 -2.59 -12.88
CA PHE A 155 -10.97 -3.62 -12.85
C PHE A 155 -11.51 -5.01 -12.51
N GLU A 156 -12.82 -5.15 -12.29
CA GLU A 156 -13.46 -6.48 -12.20
C GLU A 156 -13.09 -7.31 -13.44
N ASP A 157 -12.80 -8.57 -13.24
CA ASP A 157 -12.41 -9.52 -14.29
C ASP A 157 -11.14 -9.13 -15.10
N ALA A 158 -10.39 -8.12 -14.66
CA ALA A 158 -9.16 -7.68 -15.33
C ALA A 158 -7.90 -8.43 -14.87
N GLY A 159 -8.00 -9.25 -13.80
CA GLY A 159 -6.86 -9.96 -13.22
C GLY A 159 -6.00 -9.11 -12.28
N VAL A 160 -6.51 -7.97 -11.81
CA VAL A 160 -5.86 -7.15 -10.79
C VAL A 160 -5.75 -7.94 -9.49
N ALA A 161 -4.54 -8.01 -8.93
CA ALA A 161 -4.22 -8.85 -7.77
C ALA A 161 -4.82 -8.32 -6.45
N ALA A 162 -4.93 -7.01 -6.30
CA ALA A 162 -5.52 -6.35 -5.14
C ALA A 162 -5.85 -4.88 -5.42
N ILE A 163 -6.79 -4.34 -4.67
CA ILE A 163 -7.01 -2.89 -4.53
C ILE A 163 -6.45 -2.47 -3.17
N ILE A 164 -5.56 -1.48 -3.15
CA ILE A 164 -5.12 -0.82 -1.93
C ILE A 164 -5.97 0.44 -1.78
N TYR A 165 -6.81 0.45 -0.76
CA TYR A 165 -7.68 1.58 -0.46
C TYR A 165 -7.10 2.40 0.69
N THR A 166 -6.69 3.64 0.40
CA THR A 166 -6.13 4.58 1.39
C THR A 166 -7.13 5.70 1.71
N ASP A 167 -7.51 5.83 2.98
CA ASP A 167 -8.19 7.02 3.46
C ASP A 167 -7.16 8.12 3.78
N ILE A 168 -7.04 9.11 2.88
CA ILE A 168 -6.07 10.20 2.99
C ILE A 168 -6.30 11.05 4.24
N ALA A 169 -7.57 11.26 4.63
CA ALA A 169 -7.91 12.08 5.79
C ALA A 169 -7.39 11.48 7.11
N ARG A 170 -7.12 10.18 7.14
CA ARG A 170 -6.61 9.44 8.30
C ARG A 170 -5.13 9.10 8.19
N ASP A 171 -4.53 9.17 6.98
CA ASP A 171 -3.16 8.73 6.77
C ASP A 171 -2.15 9.56 7.58
N GLY A 172 -1.25 8.86 8.29
CA GLY A 172 -0.24 9.46 9.15
C GLY A 172 -0.75 10.11 10.45
N LEU A 173 -2.07 10.11 10.73
CA LEU A 173 -2.67 10.76 11.91
C LEU A 173 -2.88 9.82 13.10
N LEU A 174 -2.79 8.49 12.92
CA LEU A 174 -2.99 7.51 14.00
C LEU A 174 -4.39 7.61 14.66
N THR A 175 -5.42 7.84 13.86
CA THR A 175 -6.81 8.02 14.31
C THR A 175 -7.68 6.77 14.13
N GLY A 176 -7.07 5.65 13.76
CA GLY A 176 -7.74 4.40 13.40
C GLY A 176 -8.13 4.34 11.91
N LEU A 177 -8.31 3.12 11.41
CA LEU A 177 -8.71 2.85 10.02
C LEU A 177 -10.15 3.31 9.75
N ASN A 178 -10.43 3.70 8.51
CA ASN A 178 -11.81 3.82 8.01
C ASN A 178 -12.35 2.43 7.64
N LEU A 179 -12.58 1.60 8.66
CA LEU A 179 -12.94 0.21 8.46
C LEU A 179 -14.29 0.05 7.74
N ASP A 180 -15.25 0.91 8.04
CA ASP A 180 -16.59 0.82 7.44
C ASP A 180 -16.55 1.08 5.93
N ALA A 181 -15.86 2.12 5.47
CA ALA A 181 -15.70 2.40 4.05
C ALA A 181 -14.87 1.30 3.35
N THR A 182 -13.82 0.78 4.00
CA THR A 182 -12.98 -0.28 3.44
C THR A 182 -13.74 -1.61 3.31
N VAL A 183 -14.54 -1.97 4.32
CA VAL A 183 -15.39 -3.17 4.28
C VAL A 183 -16.48 -3.02 3.22
N ALA A 184 -17.13 -1.85 3.14
CA ALA A 184 -18.14 -1.59 2.11
C ALA A 184 -17.56 -1.74 0.69
N LEU A 185 -16.34 -1.28 0.45
CA LEU A 185 -15.64 -1.50 -0.81
C LEU A 185 -15.38 -3.00 -1.06
N ALA A 186 -14.84 -3.72 -0.05
CA ALA A 186 -14.54 -5.14 -0.16
C ALA A 186 -15.79 -6.00 -0.35
N ASP A 187 -16.93 -5.55 0.14
CA ASP A 187 -18.22 -6.22 -0.09
C ASP A 187 -18.80 -5.98 -1.50
N ALA A 188 -18.44 -4.86 -2.11
CA ALA A 188 -18.97 -4.43 -3.39
C ALA A 188 -18.14 -4.88 -4.62
N VAL A 189 -16.94 -5.45 -4.40
CA VAL A 189 -16.03 -5.94 -5.47
C VAL A 189 -15.56 -7.37 -5.19
N SER A 190 -15.13 -8.09 -6.24
CA SER A 190 -14.53 -9.42 -6.12
C SER A 190 -13.02 -9.36 -5.89
N ILE A 191 -12.38 -8.23 -6.23
CA ILE A 191 -10.94 -8.02 -6.11
C ILE A 191 -10.55 -7.91 -4.62
N PRO A 192 -9.50 -8.62 -4.16
CA PRO A 192 -9.02 -8.50 -2.79
C PRO A 192 -8.70 -7.06 -2.39
N VAL A 193 -9.22 -6.59 -1.25
CA VAL A 193 -9.00 -5.21 -0.76
C VAL A 193 -8.01 -5.21 0.40
N ILE A 194 -7.04 -4.29 0.35
CA ILE A 194 -6.06 -4.02 1.40
C ILE A 194 -6.35 -2.64 1.98
N ALA A 195 -6.59 -2.58 3.30
CA ALA A 195 -6.85 -1.33 4.00
C ALA A 195 -5.57 -0.51 4.17
N SER A 196 -5.66 0.82 4.00
CA SER A 196 -4.55 1.75 4.21
C SER A 196 -5.04 3.08 4.78
N GLY A 197 -4.15 3.75 5.52
CA GLY A 197 -4.43 5.06 6.13
C GLY A 197 -5.04 4.96 7.54
N GLY A 198 -4.28 5.41 8.55
CA GLY A 198 -4.78 5.60 9.91
C GLY A 198 -4.57 4.46 10.90
N LEU A 199 -4.14 3.26 10.51
CA LEU A 199 -3.91 2.13 11.44
C LEU A 199 -2.99 2.58 12.59
N ALA A 200 -3.45 2.46 13.84
CA ALA A 200 -2.84 3.10 14.99
C ALA A 200 -2.50 2.14 16.13
N SER A 201 -3.22 1.02 16.29
CA SER A 201 -3.17 0.23 17.52
C SER A 201 -3.48 -1.25 17.29
N LEU A 202 -3.28 -2.07 18.35
CA LEU A 202 -3.72 -3.47 18.37
C LEU A 202 -5.25 -3.61 18.29
N ASP A 203 -6.02 -2.61 18.73
CA ASP A 203 -7.47 -2.63 18.60
C ASP A 203 -7.92 -2.51 17.15
N ASP A 204 -7.20 -1.74 16.32
CA ASP A 204 -7.43 -1.74 14.88
C ASP A 204 -7.15 -3.11 14.27
N VAL A 205 -6.08 -3.78 14.70
CA VAL A 205 -5.78 -5.15 14.24
C VAL A 205 -6.89 -6.12 14.65
N ARG A 206 -7.41 -6.03 15.87
CA ARG A 206 -8.57 -6.84 16.31
C ARG A 206 -9.81 -6.56 15.47
N ALA A 207 -10.08 -5.29 15.16
CA ALA A 207 -11.21 -4.90 14.33
C ALA A 207 -11.09 -5.45 12.89
N LEU A 208 -9.87 -5.48 12.32
CA LEU A 208 -9.59 -6.10 11.02
C LEU A 208 -9.75 -7.63 11.01
N LEU A 209 -9.60 -8.29 12.15
CA LEU A 209 -9.81 -9.74 12.32
C LEU A 209 -11.26 -10.10 12.63
N ALA A 210 -12.13 -9.13 12.87
CA ALA A 210 -13.54 -9.36 13.16
C ALA A 210 -14.28 -9.95 11.94
N PRO A 211 -15.36 -10.74 12.14
CA PRO A 211 -16.10 -11.41 11.06
C PRO A 211 -16.57 -10.48 9.93
N ARG A 212 -16.90 -9.22 10.27
CA ARG A 212 -17.33 -8.20 9.27
C ARG A 212 -16.23 -7.81 8.28
N ALA A 213 -14.96 -7.97 8.67
CA ALA A 213 -13.81 -7.60 7.86
C ALA A 213 -13.15 -8.82 7.15
N LYS A 214 -13.76 -9.99 7.19
CA LYS A 214 -13.19 -11.26 6.68
C LYS A 214 -12.81 -11.24 5.20
N LYS A 215 -13.40 -10.34 4.39
CA LYS A 215 -13.08 -10.16 2.97
C LYS A 215 -11.82 -9.33 2.73
N LEU A 216 -11.30 -8.64 3.76
CA LEU A 216 -10.08 -7.87 3.61
C LEU A 216 -8.88 -8.80 3.48
N ALA A 217 -8.08 -8.59 2.44
CA ALA A 217 -6.85 -9.36 2.20
C ALA A 217 -5.73 -8.98 3.16
N GLY A 218 -5.72 -7.73 3.62
CA GLY A 218 -4.69 -7.22 4.51
C GLY A 218 -4.88 -5.77 4.92
N ALA A 219 -3.89 -5.27 5.66
CA ALA A 219 -3.81 -3.86 6.02
C ALA A 219 -2.37 -3.36 6.00
N ILE A 220 -2.17 -2.09 5.66
CA ILE A 220 -0.88 -1.42 5.65
C ILE A 220 -0.70 -0.69 6.98
N ALA A 221 0.41 -0.98 7.67
CA ALA A 221 0.82 -0.32 8.89
C ALA A 221 2.03 0.57 8.60
N GLY A 222 1.82 1.86 8.74
CA GLY A 222 2.86 2.86 8.56
C GLY A 222 3.36 3.40 9.90
N ARG A 223 3.01 4.66 10.18
CA ARG A 223 3.52 5.45 11.30
C ARG A 223 3.44 4.75 12.66
N ALA A 224 2.39 3.99 12.93
CA ALA A 224 2.21 3.29 14.21
C ALA A 224 3.35 2.33 14.56
N LEU A 225 4.00 1.71 13.55
CA LEU A 225 5.16 0.84 13.75
C LEU A 225 6.40 1.65 14.13
N TYR A 226 6.61 2.80 13.51
CA TYR A 226 7.77 3.66 13.76
C TYR A 226 7.67 4.40 15.10
N ASP A 227 6.48 4.84 15.49
CA ASP A 227 6.22 5.52 16.77
C ASP A 227 6.08 4.53 17.95
N GLY A 228 6.17 3.22 17.70
CA GLY A 228 6.02 2.18 18.74
C GLY A 228 4.60 2.02 19.29
N ARG A 229 3.59 2.63 18.69
CA ARG A 229 2.18 2.50 19.10
C ARG A 229 1.60 1.15 18.76
N LEU A 230 2.07 0.53 17.69
CA LEU A 230 1.72 -0.83 17.31
C LEU A 230 2.93 -1.72 17.53
N ASP A 231 2.86 -2.59 18.54
CA ASP A 231 3.86 -3.63 18.75
C ASP A 231 3.75 -4.68 17.64
N PRO A 232 4.79 -4.84 16.79
CA PRO A 232 4.76 -5.78 15.68
C PRO A 232 4.61 -7.23 16.14
N THR A 233 5.24 -7.61 17.25
CA THR A 233 5.17 -8.98 17.79
C THR A 233 3.77 -9.34 18.22
N ALA A 234 3.11 -8.46 18.97
CA ALA A 234 1.74 -8.64 19.40
C ALA A 234 0.74 -8.65 18.23
N ALA A 235 0.92 -7.75 17.25
CA ALA A 235 0.08 -7.67 16.06
C ALA A 235 0.16 -8.94 15.22
N LEU A 236 1.38 -9.43 14.96
CA LEU A 236 1.61 -10.64 14.18
C LEU A 236 1.14 -11.89 14.93
N ALA A 237 1.26 -11.93 16.26
CA ALA A 237 0.73 -13.02 17.08
C ALA A 237 -0.80 -13.10 16.98
N LEU A 238 -1.51 -11.97 17.07
CA LEU A 238 -2.98 -11.93 16.88
C LEU A 238 -3.39 -12.48 15.51
N ILE A 239 -2.69 -12.05 14.44
CA ILE A 239 -2.99 -12.50 13.08
C ILE A 239 -2.75 -14.00 12.91
N ARG A 240 -1.62 -14.53 13.43
CA ARG A 240 -1.33 -15.97 13.40
C ARG A 240 -2.37 -16.79 14.15
N SER A 241 -2.77 -16.34 15.35
CA SER A 241 -3.82 -17.01 16.14
C SER A 241 -5.16 -17.04 15.40
N ALA A 242 -5.55 -15.94 14.77
CA ALA A 242 -6.79 -15.88 13.99
C ALA A 242 -6.75 -16.79 12.74
N ARG A 243 -5.59 -16.91 12.08
CA ARG A 243 -5.40 -17.84 10.94
C ARG A 243 -5.50 -19.31 11.36
N ALA A 244 -5.00 -19.65 12.56
CA ALA A 244 -5.03 -21.02 13.07
C ALA A 244 -6.45 -21.45 13.54
N ALA A 245 -7.33 -20.49 13.81
CA ALA A 245 -8.70 -20.72 14.26
C ALA A 245 -9.74 -20.72 13.12
N ALA A 246 -9.35 -20.40 11.88
CA ALA A 246 -10.21 -20.30 10.70
C ALA A 246 -10.15 -21.54 9.83
#